data_df1c35e6ace1213a8f9c15e5734ea21a
#
_entry.id   df1c35e6ace1213a8f9c15e5734ea21a
#
_cell.length_a   1.000
_cell.length_b   1.000
_cell.length_c   1.000
_cell.angle_alpha   90.00
_cell.angle_beta   90.00
_cell.angle_gamma   90.00
#
_symmetry.space_group_name_H-M   'P 1'
#
loop_
_entity.id
_entity.type
_entity.pdbx_description
1 polymer ?
#
loop_
_entity_poly.entity_id
_entity_poly.type
_entity_poly.pdbx_seq_one_letter_code
_entity_poly.pdbx_strand_id
1 'polypeptide(L)'
;MSNGIIKNTRKLQRPVAVYYEHPDWFKPLFQRLDESGVLWKKIDARNHQYDAASSGKEFSLLFNRMSPSAWQRGLGHCIFYTLNYLAHLEAQGVRVVNGHRGFAHEISKAQQLTNLEKLGLPYPKAR
;
A
#
# COMPACT_ATOMS: atom_id res chain seq x y z
N MET A 1 -3.17 -50.87 -8.20
CA MET A 1 -3.91 -49.60 -8.06
C MET A 1 -3.11 -48.70 -7.12
N SER A 2 -2.36 -47.78 -7.67
CA SER A 2 -1.59 -46.84 -6.86
C SER A 2 -2.48 -45.65 -6.53
N ASN A 3 -2.85 -45.52 -5.28
CA ASN A 3 -3.46 -44.31 -4.76
C ASN A 3 -2.42 -43.19 -4.84
N GLY A 4 -2.52 -42.39 -5.87
CA GLY A 4 -1.77 -41.16 -5.98
C GLY A 4 -2.20 -40.18 -4.88
N ILE A 5 -1.44 -40.15 -3.80
CA ILE A 5 -1.53 -39.10 -2.81
C ILE A 5 -1.08 -37.82 -3.54
N ILE A 6 -2.03 -37.04 -3.98
CA ILE A 6 -1.77 -35.68 -4.40
C ILE A 6 -1.30 -34.95 -3.13
N LYS A 7 0.03 -34.90 -2.94
CA LYS A 7 0.62 -33.98 -1.97
C LYS A 7 0.32 -32.58 -2.47
N ASN A 8 -0.79 -32.04 -1.97
CA ASN A 8 -1.10 -30.63 -2.11
C ASN A 8 -0.04 -29.88 -1.29
N THR A 9 1.14 -29.66 -1.89
CA THR A 9 2.12 -28.73 -1.36
C THR A 9 1.50 -27.35 -1.48
N ARG A 10 0.70 -26.96 -0.48
CA ARG A 10 0.36 -25.56 -0.27
C ARG A 10 1.70 -24.83 -0.18
N LYS A 11 2.11 -24.23 -1.30
CA LYS A 11 3.14 -23.21 -1.28
C LYS A 11 2.77 -22.30 -0.13
N LEU A 12 3.64 -22.14 0.87
CA LEU A 12 3.42 -21.23 1.99
C LEU A 12 3.04 -19.87 1.40
N GLN A 13 1.76 -19.53 1.45
CA GLN A 13 1.26 -18.27 0.92
C GLN A 13 1.77 -17.17 1.83
N ARG A 14 2.51 -16.24 1.25
CA ARG A 14 2.91 -15.03 1.95
C ARG A 14 1.69 -14.14 2.13
N PRO A 15 1.54 -13.46 3.28
CA PRO A 15 0.37 -12.62 3.54
C PRO A 15 0.29 -11.43 2.58
N VAL A 16 -0.92 -10.93 2.37
CA VAL A 16 -1.16 -9.58 1.86
C VAL A 16 -0.92 -8.61 3.01
N ALA A 17 -0.09 -7.58 2.80
CA ALA A 17 0.13 -6.53 3.77
C ALA A 17 -0.80 -5.34 3.47
N VAL A 18 -1.51 -4.84 4.48
CA VAL A 18 -2.28 -3.59 4.40
C VAL A 18 -1.52 -2.51 5.16
N TYR A 19 -1.02 -1.53 4.43
CA TYR A 19 -0.26 -0.40 4.95
C TYR A 19 -1.20 0.79 5.16
N TYR A 20 -1.34 1.27 6.37
CA TYR A 20 -2.34 2.26 6.75
C TYR A 20 -1.86 3.16 7.89
N GLU A 21 -2.56 4.25 8.15
CA GLU A 21 -2.28 5.16 9.26
C GLU A 21 -3.51 5.39 10.15
N HIS A 22 -4.70 5.55 9.55
CA HIS A 22 -5.88 5.89 10.32
C HIS A 22 -6.40 4.70 11.14
N PRO A 23 -6.58 4.84 12.47
CA PRO A 23 -6.88 3.70 13.35
C PRO A 23 -8.26 3.07 13.10
N ASP A 24 -9.22 3.82 12.55
CA ASP A 24 -10.62 3.39 12.48
C ASP A 24 -11.14 3.16 11.06
N TRP A 25 -10.63 3.89 10.06
CA TRP A 25 -11.21 3.88 8.71
C TRP A 25 -11.19 2.51 8.04
N PHE A 26 -10.25 1.66 8.39
CA PHE A 26 -10.05 0.38 7.72
C PHE A 26 -10.57 -0.82 8.52
N LYS A 27 -11.24 -0.61 9.64
CA LYS A 27 -11.87 -1.70 10.41
C LYS A 27 -12.80 -2.58 9.56
N PRO A 28 -13.68 -2.02 8.70
CA PRO A 28 -14.50 -2.86 7.81
C PRO A 28 -13.68 -3.68 6.82
N LEU A 29 -12.59 -3.12 6.27
CA LEU A 29 -11.68 -3.86 5.40
C LEU A 29 -11.02 -5.02 6.14
N PHE A 30 -10.53 -4.77 7.34
CA PHE A 30 -9.86 -5.80 8.16
C PHE A 30 -10.82 -6.94 8.51
N GLN A 31 -12.04 -6.60 8.93
CA GLN A 31 -13.09 -7.59 9.18
C GLN A 31 -13.37 -8.43 7.92
N ARG A 32 -13.49 -7.79 6.77
CA ARG A 32 -13.77 -8.51 5.51
C ARG A 32 -12.62 -9.42 5.10
N LEU A 33 -11.39 -9.02 5.33
CA LEU A 33 -10.21 -9.87 5.09
C LEU A 33 -10.22 -11.10 5.99
N ASP A 34 -10.54 -10.93 7.28
CA ASP A 34 -10.68 -12.05 8.23
C ASP A 34 -11.78 -13.04 7.77
N GLU A 35 -12.95 -12.53 7.41
CA GLU A 35 -14.07 -13.33 6.95
C GLU A 35 -13.79 -14.08 5.63
N SER A 36 -12.95 -13.52 4.76
CA SER A 36 -12.64 -14.12 3.46
C SER A 36 -11.59 -15.23 3.51
N GLY A 37 -10.96 -15.44 4.66
CA GLY A 37 -9.90 -16.43 4.83
C GLY A 37 -8.59 -16.09 4.09
N VAL A 38 -8.40 -14.86 3.65
CA VAL A 38 -7.15 -14.38 3.07
C VAL A 38 -6.09 -14.26 4.16
N LEU A 39 -4.90 -14.80 3.90
CA LEU A 39 -3.76 -14.57 4.79
C LEU A 39 -3.30 -13.12 4.62
N TRP A 40 -3.38 -12.32 5.68
CA TRP A 40 -3.04 -10.91 5.63
C TRP A 40 -2.42 -10.41 6.93
N LYS A 41 -1.77 -9.25 6.87
CA LYS A 41 -1.21 -8.56 8.05
C LYS A 41 -1.38 -7.05 7.94
N LYS A 42 -1.43 -6.40 9.09
CA LYS A 42 -1.42 -4.94 9.21
C LYS A 42 0.02 -4.41 9.25
N ILE A 43 0.23 -3.26 8.60
CA ILE A 43 1.43 -2.45 8.77
C ILE A 43 0.97 -1.03 9.11
N ASP A 44 1.17 -0.62 10.35
CA ASP A 44 0.82 0.72 10.83
C ASP A 44 1.95 1.69 10.51
N ALA A 45 1.69 2.63 9.60
CA ALA A 45 2.67 3.61 9.14
C ALA A 45 3.22 4.51 10.27
N ARG A 46 2.48 4.67 11.35
CA ARG A 46 2.89 5.52 12.49
C ARG A 46 4.08 4.97 13.25
N ASN A 47 4.26 3.65 13.25
CA ASN A 47 5.28 2.93 14.01
C ASN A 47 6.15 2.02 13.14
N HIS A 48 6.00 2.09 11.82
CA HIS A 48 6.72 1.23 10.90
C HIS A 48 8.16 1.72 10.70
N GLN A 49 9.07 0.77 10.64
CA GLN A 49 10.46 0.97 10.24
C GLN A 49 10.84 -0.12 9.24
N TYR A 50 11.73 0.20 8.30
CA TYR A 50 12.29 -0.77 7.38
C TYR A 50 13.79 -0.58 7.24
N ASP A 51 14.48 -1.67 6.96
CA ASP A 51 15.88 -1.69 6.61
C ASP A 51 16.05 -1.57 5.09
N ALA A 52 16.93 -0.71 4.62
CA ALA A 52 17.25 -0.57 3.20
C ALA A 52 17.77 -1.87 2.56
N ALA A 53 18.34 -2.78 3.36
CA ALA A 53 18.74 -4.11 2.93
C ALA A 53 17.57 -5.12 2.87
N SER A 54 16.40 -4.76 3.38
CA SER A 54 15.20 -5.64 3.37
C SER A 54 14.69 -5.84 1.95
N SER A 55 14.34 -7.10 1.63
CA SER A 55 13.80 -7.45 0.31
C SER A 55 12.30 -7.26 0.18
N GLY A 56 11.57 -7.01 1.28
CA GLY A 56 10.10 -6.95 1.30
C GLY A 56 9.42 -8.28 0.93
N LYS A 57 10.17 -9.39 0.90
CA LYS A 57 9.64 -10.70 0.47
C LYS A 57 8.81 -11.43 1.52
N GLU A 58 8.62 -10.87 2.69
CA GLU A 58 7.80 -11.43 3.76
C GLU A 58 6.29 -11.38 3.47
N PHE A 59 5.87 -10.60 2.47
CA PHE A 59 4.49 -10.56 1.98
C PHE A 59 4.42 -10.69 0.46
N SER A 60 3.25 -11.09 -0.04
CA SER A 60 3.01 -11.30 -1.48
C SER A 60 2.65 -10.03 -2.22
N LEU A 61 2.03 -9.09 -1.50
CA LEU A 61 1.48 -7.84 -2.02
C LEU A 61 1.39 -6.84 -0.87
N LEU A 62 1.74 -5.59 -1.12
CA LEU A 62 1.39 -4.49 -0.21
C LEU A 62 0.24 -3.69 -0.81
N PHE A 63 -0.82 -3.55 -0.04
CA PHE A 63 -1.94 -2.67 -0.34
C PHE A 63 -1.80 -1.37 0.44
N ASN A 64 -1.40 -0.31 -0.26
CA ASN A 64 -1.23 1.01 0.34
C ASN A 64 -2.58 1.70 0.53
N ARG A 65 -2.91 1.99 1.78
CA ARG A 65 -4.10 2.75 2.20
C ARG A 65 -3.74 4.01 2.97
N MET A 66 -2.50 4.47 2.86
CA MET A 66 -2.08 5.74 3.42
C MET A 66 -2.85 6.89 2.78
N SER A 67 -3.33 7.83 3.60
CA SER A 67 -4.05 9.01 3.13
C SER A 67 -3.20 10.27 3.24
N PRO A 68 -3.23 11.17 2.24
CA PRO A 68 -2.61 12.49 2.33
C PRO A 68 -3.12 13.32 3.51
N SER A 69 -4.34 13.06 3.97
CA SER A 69 -4.92 13.77 5.12
C SER A 69 -4.22 13.48 6.45
N ALA A 70 -3.29 12.54 6.48
CA ALA A 70 -2.48 12.23 7.68
C ALA A 70 -1.78 13.47 8.25
N TRP A 71 -1.39 14.44 7.41
CA TRP A 71 -0.78 15.67 7.88
C TRP A 71 -1.71 16.48 8.80
N GLN A 72 -3.03 16.43 8.59
CA GLN A 72 -4.02 17.09 9.46
C GLN A 72 -4.08 16.48 10.86
N ARG A 73 -3.58 15.25 11.01
CA ARG A 73 -3.48 14.54 12.30
C ARG A 73 -2.08 14.61 12.91
N GLY A 74 -1.24 15.54 12.43
CA GLY A 74 0.14 15.68 12.91
C GLY A 74 1.11 14.61 12.37
N LEU A 75 0.73 13.87 11.34
CA LEU A 75 1.47 12.74 10.79
C LEU A 75 2.04 13.04 9.39
N GLY A 76 2.35 14.30 9.10
CA GLY A 76 2.94 14.70 7.81
C GLY A 76 4.24 13.97 7.49
N HIS A 77 5.07 13.67 8.49
CA HIS A 77 6.28 12.88 8.32
C HIS A 77 6.01 11.47 7.79
N CYS A 78 4.86 10.87 8.12
CA CYS A 78 4.46 9.58 7.58
C CYS A 78 4.21 9.61 6.07
N ILE A 79 3.82 10.76 5.50
CA ILE A 79 3.62 10.92 4.06
C ILE A 79 4.96 10.80 3.33
N PHE A 80 5.98 11.53 3.78
CA PHE A 80 7.32 11.45 3.21
C PHE A 80 7.95 10.06 3.39
N TYR A 81 7.79 9.49 4.56
CA TYR A 81 8.22 8.12 4.84
C TYR A 81 7.56 7.12 3.89
N THR A 82 6.24 7.23 3.70
CA THR A 82 5.48 6.35 2.81
C THR A 82 5.98 6.43 1.38
N LEU A 83 6.22 7.63 0.83
CA LEU A 83 6.79 7.77 -0.51
C LEU A 83 8.07 6.97 -0.68
N ASN A 84 8.99 7.09 0.27
CA ASN A 84 10.27 6.39 0.22
C ASN A 84 10.11 4.87 0.40
N TYR A 85 9.23 4.46 1.32
CA TYR A 85 8.99 3.04 1.56
C TYR A 85 8.36 2.34 0.35
N LEU A 86 7.36 2.96 -0.28
CA LEU A 86 6.75 2.41 -1.50
C LEU A 86 7.77 2.31 -2.64
N ALA A 87 8.59 3.34 -2.84
CA ALA A 87 9.65 3.31 -3.84
C ALA A 87 10.67 2.20 -3.56
N HIS A 88 11.06 2.01 -2.30
CA HIS A 88 11.94 0.92 -1.89
C HIS A 88 11.36 -0.44 -2.23
N LEU A 89 10.11 -0.70 -1.87
CA LEU A 89 9.45 -1.97 -2.14
C LEU A 89 9.34 -2.27 -3.64
N GLU A 90 8.97 -1.29 -4.44
CA GLU A 90 8.89 -1.44 -5.90
C GLU A 90 10.26 -1.71 -6.51
N ALA A 91 11.33 -1.05 -6.02
CA ALA A 91 12.70 -1.32 -6.43
C ALA A 91 13.16 -2.75 -6.09
N GLN A 92 12.62 -3.34 -5.02
CA GLN A 92 12.86 -4.74 -4.65
C GLN A 92 11.95 -5.74 -5.42
N GLY A 93 11.14 -5.26 -6.34
CA GLY A 93 10.22 -6.08 -7.12
C GLY A 93 8.97 -6.52 -6.38
N VAL A 94 8.63 -5.90 -5.27
CA VAL A 94 7.39 -6.16 -4.52
C VAL A 94 6.21 -5.53 -5.27
N ARG A 95 5.14 -6.28 -5.43
CA ARG A 95 3.90 -5.74 -5.98
C ARG A 95 3.23 -4.82 -4.97
N VAL A 96 3.02 -3.57 -5.36
CA VAL A 96 2.35 -2.56 -4.54
C VAL A 96 1.10 -2.06 -5.26
N VAL A 97 -0.05 -2.15 -4.60
CA VAL A 97 -1.30 -1.55 -5.07
C VAL A 97 -1.41 -0.14 -4.45
N ASN A 98 -1.74 0.84 -5.25
CA ASN A 98 -1.60 2.27 -4.95
C ASN A 98 -0.12 2.60 -4.64
N GLY A 99 0.73 2.29 -5.58
CA GLY A 99 2.17 2.39 -5.45
C GLY A 99 2.70 3.81 -5.43
N HIS A 100 4.02 3.93 -5.48
CA HIS A 100 4.74 5.19 -5.34
C HIS A 100 4.23 6.29 -6.29
N ARG A 101 4.08 6.00 -7.58
CA ARG A 101 3.62 7.00 -8.56
C ARG A 101 2.20 7.48 -8.27
N GLY A 102 1.28 6.55 -7.99
CA GLY A 102 -0.10 6.89 -7.65
C GLY A 102 -0.19 7.73 -6.39
N PHE A 103 0.53 7.34 -5.35
CA PHE A 103 0.57 8.07 -4.09
C PHE A 103 1.20 9.46 -4.23
N ALA A 104 2.27 9.60 -5.02
CA ALA A 104 2.87 10.90 -5.33
C ALA A 104 1.88 11.87 -5.98
N HIS A 105 1.02 11.39 -6.87
CA HIS A 105 -0.05 12.18 -7.47
C HIS A 105 -1.16 12.51 -6.47
N GLU A 106 -1.51 11.57 -5.62
CA GLU A 106 -2.56 11.74 -4.61
C GLU A 106 -2.23 12.86 -3.61
N ILE A 107 -0.97 12.98 -3.21
CA ILE A 107 -0.52 13.99 -2.25
C ILE A 107 -0.30 15.38 -2.85
N SER A 108 -0.35 15.54 -4.17
CA SER A 108 -0.05 16.79 -4.85
C SER A 108 -1.21 17.26 -5.72
N LYS A 109 -1.96 18.23 -5.23
CA LYS A 109 -3.00 18.92 -6.05
C LYS A 109 -2.40 19.58 -7.29
N ALA A 110 -1.22 20.17 -7.17
CA ALA A 110 -0.53 20.80 -8.29
C ALA A 110 -0.23 19.79 -9.41
N GLN A 111 0.26 18.59 -9.07
CA GLN A 111 0.48 17.52 -10.07
C GLN A 111 -0.83 17.03 -10.69
N GLN A 112 -1.90 16.92 -9.91
CA GLN A 112 -3.22 16.55 -10.44
C GLN A 112 -3.70 17.56 -11.48
N LEU A 113 -3.61 18.84 -11.19
CA LEU A 113 -3.99 19.90 -12.13
C LEU A 113 -3.11 19.90 -13.39
N THR A 114 -1.80 19.74 -13.24
CA THR A 114 -0.86 19.60 -14.37
C THR A 114 -1.21 18.42 -15.26
N ASN A 115 -1.61 17.30 -14.69
CA ASN A 115 -2.01 16.12 -15.46
C ASN A 115 -3.34 16.34 -16.18
N LEU A 116 -4.31 16.98 -15.55
CA LEU A 116 -5.57 17.34 -16.20
C LEU A 116 -5.35 18.27 -17.39
N GLU A 117 -4.49 19.28 -17.24
CA GLU A 117 -4.09 20.17 -18.35
C GLU A 117 -3.47 19.38 -19.50
N LYS A 118 -2.51 18.51 -19.24
CA LYS A 118 -1.85 17.69 -20.27
C LYS A 118 -2.82 16.75 -21.01
N LEU A 119 -3.87 16.31 -20.34
CA LEU A 119 -4.91 15.46 -20.90
C LEU A 119 -6.03 16.24 -21.61
N GLY A 120 -5.97 17.58 -21.60
CA GLY A 120 -7.03 18.43 -22.17
C GLY A 120 -8.35 18.35 -21.40
N LEU A 121 -8.31 17.96 -20.13
CA LEU A 121 -9.50 17.85 -19.29
C LEU A 121 -9.74 19.14 -18.49
N PRO A 122 -11.01 19.52 -18.29
CA PRO A 122 -11.33 20.72 -17.51
C PRO A 122 -10.97 20.54 -16.04
N TYR A 123 -10.50 21.63 -15.43
CA TYR A 123 -10.19 21.68 -14.00
C TYR A 123 -10.46 23.11 -13.46
N PRO A 124 -10.69 23.26 -12.15
CA PRO A 124 -10.88 24.58 -11.55
C PRO A 124 -9.57 25.38 -11.59
N LYS A 125 -9.67 26.69 -11.87
CA LYS A 125 -8.52 27.58 -11.72
C LYS A 125 -8.10 27.62 -10.26
N ALA A 126 -6.85 27.24 -9.99
CA ALA A 126 -6.23 27.32 -8.67
C ALA A 126 -5.03 28.27 -8.73
N ARG A 127 -4.81 29.01 -7.64
CA ARG A 127 -3.67 29.89 -7.44
C ARG A 127 -2.89 29.43 -6.22
#